data_f578bf6a9fa63a2e5505bdcf89f1c839
#
_entry.id   f578bf6a9fa63a2e5505bdcf89f1c839
#
_cell.length_a   1.000
_cell.length_b   1.000
_cell.length_c   1.000
_cell.angle_alpha   90.00
_cell.angle_beta   90.00
_cell.angle_gamma   90.00
#
_symmetry.space_group_name_H-M   'P 1'
#
loop_
_entity.id
_entity.type
_entity.pdbx_description
1 polymer ?
#
loop_
_entity_poly.entity_id
_entity_poly.type
_entity_poly.pdbx_seq_one_letter_code
_entity_poly.pdbx_strand_id
1 'polypeptide(L)'
;MYEYNVTVDRVVDGDTVDLMVDLGFDTWKAVRCRMYGINAPESRTRDLAEKKLGLAAKDRLIELLTVENLKLVSHGVGKYGRCLGEIFVGDNPISINHQLVEEGHGVEYHGGKR
;
A
#
# COMPACT_ATOMS: atom_id res chain seq x y z
N MET A 1 -2.17 9.79 14.99
CA MET A 1 -2.32 9.47 13.57
C MET A 1 -3.79 9.29 13.22
N TYR A 2 -4.15 9.71 12.03
CA TYR A 2 -5.54 9.58 11.59
C TYR A 2 -5.79 8.22 10.96
N GLU A 3 -6.97 7.66 11.24
CA GLU A 3 -7.43 6.40 10.66
C GLU A 3 -8.68 6.66 9.83
N TYR A 4 -8.71 6.07 8.62
CA TYR A 4 -9.80 6.28 7.68
C TYR A 4 -10.29 4.94 7.14
N ASN A 5 -11.59 4.87 6.85
CA ASN A 5 -12.13 3.78 6.03
C ASN A 5 -11.77 4.09 4.56
N VAL A 6 -11.37 3.08 3.83
CA VAL A 6 -10.95 3.24 2.42
C VAL A 6 -11.50 2.13 1.55
N THR A 7 -11.60 2.43 0.25
CA THR A 7 -11.81 1.43 -0.78
C THR A 7 -10.66 1.52 -1.78
N VAL A 8 -10.37 0.41 -2.44
CA VAL A 8 -9.29 0.35 -3.43
C VAL A 8 -9.82 0.75 -4.78
N ASP A 9 -9.15 1.71 -5.42
CA ASP A 9 -9.40 2.07 -6.81
C ASP A 9 -8.52 1.21 -7.72
N ARG A 10 -7.20 1.23 -7.48
CA ARG A 10 -6.25 0.47 -8.31
C ARG A 10 -4.96 0.21 -7.56
N VAL A 11 -4.40 -0.99 -7.73
CA VAL A 11 -3.04 -1.29 -7.26
C VAL A 11 -2.06 -0.93 -8.38
N VAL A 12 -1.07 -0.09 -8.04
CA VAL A 12 -0.05 0.38 -8.99
C VAL A 12 1.17 -0.54 -8.99
N ASP A 13 1.72 -0.77 -7.79
CA ASP A 13 2.84 -1.69 -7.55
C ASP A 13 2.62 -2.39 -6.22
N GLY A 14 3.52 -3.31 -5.85
CA GLY A 14 3.42 -4.03 -4.58
C GLY A 14 3.54 -3.14 -3.34
N ASP A 15 3.83 -1.87 -3.49
CA ASP A 15 3.97 -0.89 -2.40
C ASP A 15 3.25 0.43 -2.67
N THR A 16 2.44 0.49 -3.73
CA THR A 16 1.73 1.73 -4.11
C THR A 16 0.32 1.40 -4.57
N VAL A 17 -0.66 2.09 -4.01
CA VAL A 17 -2.08 1.81 -4.28
C VAL A 17 -2.86 3.12 -4.36
N ASP A 18 -3.78 3.18 -5.33
CA ASP A 18 -4.74 4.29 -5.43
C ASP A 18 -5.98 3.92 -4.62
N LEU A 19 -6.33 4.78 -3.69
CA LEU A 19 -7.42 4.58 -2.73
C LEU A 19 -8.44 5.70 -2.83
N MET A 20 -9.69 5.38 -2.49
CA MET A 20 -10.71 6.36 -2.16
C MET A 20 -10.84 6.40 -0.65
N VAL A 21 -10.57 7.55 -0.05
CA VAL A 21 -10.57 7.75 1.40
C VAL A 21 -11.89 8.41 1.81
N ASP A 22 -12.57 7.78 2.76
CA ASP A 22 -13.80 8.32 3.34
C ASP A 22 -13.43 9.39 4.38
N LEU A 23 -13.75 10.63 4.07
CA LEU A 23 -13.50 11.77 4.96
C LEU A 23 -14.71 12.10 5.85
N GLY A 24 -15.78 11.30 5.78
CA GLY A 24 -17.02 11.61 6.46
C GLY A 24 -17.88 12.59 5.67
N PHE A 25 -19.13 12.80 6.11
CA PHE A 25 -20.09 13.71 5.44
C PHE A 25 -20.31 13.38 3.97
N ASP A 26 -20.27 12.07 3.60
CA ASP A 26 -20.35 11.62 2.20
C ASP A 26 -19.26 12.22 1.29
N THR A 27 -18.13 12.58 1.86
CA THR A 27 -16.99 13.17 1.14
C THR A 27 -15.89 12.14 0.98
N TRP A 28 -15.47 11.88 -0.25
CA TRP A 28 -14.42 10.93 -0.58
C TRP A 28 -13.29 11.64 -1.30
N LYS A 29 -12.06 11.25 -0.99
CA LYS A 29 -10.88 11.81 -1.63
C LYS A 29 -10.06 10.70 -2.27
N ALA A 30 -9.75 10.86 -3.56
CA ALA A 30 -8.83 9.97 -4.25
C ALA A 30 -7.39 10.32 -3.84
N VAL A 31 -6.65 9.32 -3.37
CA VAL A 31 -5.24 9.50 -3.00
C VAL A 31 -4.40 8.37 -3.57
N ARG A 32 -3.17 8.68 -3.95
CA ARG A 32 -2.17 7.65 -4.22
C ARG A 32 -1.37 7.44 -2.94
N CYS A 33 -1.43 6.23 -2.41
CA CYS A 33 -0.79 5.89 -1.15
C CYS A 33 0.47 5.06 -1.41
N ARG A 34 1.60 5.56 -0.89
CA ARG A 34 2.83 4.79 -0.76
C ARG A 34 2.74 4.03 0.55
N MET A 35 2.89 2.73 0.50
CA MET A 35 2.74 1.90 1.70
C MET A 35 3.94 2.07 2.61
N TYR A 36 3.67 2.48 3.84
CA TYR A 36 4.69 2.77 4.86
C TYR A 36 5.43 1.50 5.28
N GLY A 37 6.73 1.61 5.43
CA GLY A 37 7.56 0.56 5.99
C GLY A 37 7.96 -0.55 5.02
N ILE A 38 7.57 -0.46 3.74
CA ILE A 38 7.89 -1.49 2.76
C ILE A 38 8.44 -0.88 1.47
N ASN A 39 9.36 -1.61 0.85
CA ASN A 39 9.85 -1.32 -0.48
C ASN A 39 9.75 -2.62 -1.31
N ALA A 40 8.86 -2.62 -2.31
CA ALA A 40 8.64 -3.77 -3.18
C ALA A 40 9.41 -3.60 -4.50
N PRO A 41 9.72 -4.70 -5.21
CA PRO A 41 10.28 -4.64 -6.54
C PRO A 41 9.34 -3.93 -7.51
N GLU A 42 9.89 -3.22 -8.48
CA GLU A 42 9.09 -2.54 -9.49
C GLU A 42 8.49 -3.53 -10.48
N SER A 43 7.21 -3.35 -10.82
CA SER A 43 6.52 -4.17 -11.81
C SER A 43 6.68 -3.62 -13.24
N ARG A 44 7.10 -2.37 -13.38
CA ARG A 44 7.27 -1.68 -14.68
C ARG A 44 8.72 -1.34 -14.95
N THR A 45 9.59 -2.32 -14.84
CA THR A 45 11.02 -2.18 -15.10
C THR A 45 11.41 -3.00 -16.34
N ARG A 46 12.54 -2.67 -16.96
CA ARG A 46 13.11 -3.44 -18.05
C ARG A 46 13.89 -4.66 -17.57
N ASP A 47 14.26 -4.70 -16.31
CA ASP A 47 14.89 -5.86 -15.71
C ASP A 47 13.84 -6.96 -15.53
N LEU A 48 13.96 -8.03 -16.31
CA LEU A 48 12.94 -9.10 -16.33
C LEU A 48 12.86 -9.86 -15.01
N ALA A 49 13.97 -10.01 -14.30
CA ALA A 49 13.98 -10.69 -13.00
C ALA A 49 13.25 -9.82 -11.96
N GLU A 50 13.55 -8.53 -11.89
CA GLU A 50 12.87 -7.60 -10.99
C GLU A 50 11.39 -7.46 -11.35
N LYS A 51 11.08 -7.38 -12.65
CA LYS A 51 9.69 -7.28 -13.12
C LYS A 51 8.86 -8.48 -12.67
N LYS A 52 9.40 -9.69 -12.74
CA LYS A 52 8.71 -10.90 -12.30
C LYS A 52 8.39 -10.82 -10.80
N LEU A 53 9.36 -10.40 -9.99
CA LEU A 53 9.16 -10.23 -8.55
C LEU A 53 8.18 -9.10 -8.26
N GLY A 54 8.25 -8.02 -9.01
CA GLY A 54 7.34 -6.88 -8.87
C GLY A 54 5.90 -7.24 -9.20
N LEU A 55 5.69 -8.01 -10.27
CA LEU A 55 4.35 -8.47 -10.64
C LEU A 55 3.79 -9.45 -9.60
N ALA A 56 4.62 -10.33 -9.04
CA ALA A 56 4.20 -11.23 -7.98
C ALA A 56 3.78 -10.47 -6.72
N ALA A 57 4.55 -9.45 -6.32
CA ALA A 57 4.20 -8.59 -5.18
C ALA A 57 2.90 -7.83 -5.43
N LYS A 58 2.74 -7.26 -6.63
CA LYS A 58 1.52 -6.55 -7.02
C LYS A 58 0.31 -7.48 -6.98
N ASP A 59 0.41 -8.67 -7.53
CA ASP A 59 -0.69 -9.65 -7.55
C ASP A 59 -1.07 -10.06 -6.13
N ARG A 60 -0.09 -10.26 -5.24
CA ARG A 60 -0.37 -10.59 -3.85
C ARG A 60 -1.08 -9.45 -3.13
N LEU A 61 -0.66 -8.20 -3.37
CA LEU A 61 -1.34 -7.04 -2.80
C LEU A 61 -2.79 -6.95 -3.29
N ILE A 62 -3.03 -7.19 -4.57
CA ILE A 62 -4.39 -7.23 -5.11
C ILE A 62 -5.23 -8.26 -4.35
N GLU A 63 -4.71 -9.48 -4.15
CA GLU A 63 -5.42 -10.52 -3.40
C GLU A 63 -5.74 -10.08 -1.96
N LEU A 64 -4.78 -9.49 -1.26
CA LEU A 64 -4.94 -9.06 0.12
C LEU A 64 -5.95 -7.91 0.25
N LEU A 65 -6.13 -7.12 -0.80
CA LEU A 65 -7.04 -5.97 -0.80
C LEU A 65 -8.44 -6.31 -1.33
N THR A 66 -8.71 -7.56 -1.73
CA THR A 66 -10.05 -7.97 -2.20
C THR A 66 -10.99 -8.31 -1.05
N VAL A 67 -10.92 -7.56 0.03
CA VAL A 67 -11.77 -7.74 1.20
C VAL A 67 -12.44 -6.42 1.54
N GLU A 68 -13.54 -6.50 2.29
CA GLU A 68 -14.20 -5.32 2.83
C GLU A 68 -13.51 -4.91 4.14
N ASN A 69 -13.90 -3.78 4.69
CA ASN A 69 -13.39 -3.27 5.97
C ASN A 69 -11.90 -2.93 5.96
N LEU A 70 -11.44 -2.31 4.87
CA LEU A 70 -10.07 -1.81 4.82
C LEU A 70 -9.97 -0.48 5.56
N LYS A 71 -8.90 -0.34 6.33
CA LYS A 71 -8.59 0.89 7.08
C LYS A 71 -7.20 1.37 6.72
N LEU A 72 -7.07 2.67 6.56
CA LEU A 72 -5.79 3.33 6.32
C LEU A 72 -5.40 4.12 7.56
N VAL A 73 -4.21 3.85 8.09
CA VAL A 73 -3.59 4.68 9.12
C VAL A 73 -2.58 5.59 8.43
N SER A 74 -2.83 6.90 8.49
CA SER A 74 -1.97 7.88 7.82
C SER A 74 -0.72 8.16 8.65
N HIS A 75 0.45 8.00 8.04
CA HIS A 75 1.75 8.39 8.61
C HIS A 75 2.20 9.76 8.09
N GLY A 76 1.30 10.49 7.44
CA GLY A 76 1.59 11.82 6.91
C GLY A 76 1.73 11.84 5.40
N VAL A 77 2.46 12.83 4.92
CA VAL A 77 2.67 13.02 3.49
C VAL A 77 4.15 12.76 3.17
N GLY A 78 4.40 11.86 2.26
CA GLY A 78 5.74 11.55 1.80
C GLY A 78 6.24 12.53 0.75
N LYS A 79 7.36 12.20 0.12
CA LYS A 79 7.92 12.99 -0.99
C LYS A 79 6.89 13.10 -2.12
N TYR A 80 6.89 14.24 -2.80
CA TYR A 80 5.98 14.51 -3.93
C TYR A 80 4.50 14.57 -3.54
N GLY A 81 4.18 14.82 -2.26
CA GLY A 81 2.80 14.97 -1.81
C GLY A 81 1.99 13.68 -1.75
N ARG A 82 2.63 12.51 -1.84
CA ARG A 82 1.91 11.24 -1.78
C ARG A 82 1.57 10.86 -0.35
N CYS A 83 0.38 10.29 -0.17
CA CYS A 83 -0.02 9.71 1.10
C CYS A 83 0.98 8.61 1.50
N LEU A 84 1.33 8.57 2.78
CA LEU A 84 2.19 7.54 3.34
C LEU A 84 1.40 6.84 4.44
N GLY A 85 1.11 5.55 4.27
CA GLY A 85 0.21 4.90 5.21
C GLY A 85 0.34 3.40 5.33
N GLU A 86 -0.30 2.88 6.37
CA GLU A 86 -0.45 1.44 6.59
C GLU A 86 -1.92 1.04 6.38
N ILE A 87 -2.12 -0.13 5.78
CA ILE A 87 -3.45 -0.66 5.48
C ILE A 87 -3.70 -1.87 6.37
N PHE A 88 -4.86 -1.85 7.02
CA PHE A 88 -5.31 -2.93 7.92
C PHE A 88 -6.63 -3.49 7.44
N VAL A 89 -6.87 -4.76 7.72
CA VAL A 89 -8.16 -5.41 7.46
C VAL A 89 -8.91 -5.52 8.79
N GLY A 90 -10.02 -4.78 8.93
CA GLY A 90 -10.84 -4.81 10.15
C GLY A 90 -10.02 -4.57 11.41
N ASP A 91 -10.13 -5.47 12.37
CA ASP A 91 -9.44 -5.38 13.66
C ASP A 91 -8.12 -6.17 13.71
N ASN A 92 -7.65 -6.66 12.56
CA ASN A 92 -6.39 -7.39 12.50
C ASN A 92 -5.23 -6.44 12.88
N PRO A 93 -4.45 -6.75 13.93
CA PRO A 93 -3.36 -5.88 14.38
C PRO A 93 -2.16 -5.87 13.45
N ILE A 94 -2.07 -6.82 12.52
CA ILE A 94 -0.97 -6.91 11.56
C ILE A 94 -1.39 -6.22 10.27
N SER A 95 -0.62 -5.21 9.85
CA SER A 95 -0.90 -4.49 8.61
C SER A 95 -0.62 -5.37 7.38
N ILE A 96 -1.29 -5.05 6.28
CA ILE A 96 -0.97 -5.66 4.98
C ILE A 96 0.47 -5.34 4.59
N ASN A 97 0.96 -4.14 4.92
CA ASN A 97 2.36 -3.75 4.72
C ASN A 97 3.32 -4.76 5.33
N HIS A 98 3.10 -5.09 6.60
CA HIS A 98 3.94 -6.04 7.34
C HIS A 98 3.81 -7.46 6.76
N GLN A 99 2.60 -7.86 6.42
CA GLN A 99 2.35 -9.19 5.85
C GLN A 99 3.11 -9.39 4.53
N LEU A 100 3.15 -8.38 3.68
CA LEU A 100 3.91 -8.46 2.42
C LEU A 100 5.42 -8.64 2.67
N VAL A 101 5.96 -7.97 3.67
CA VAL A 101 7.37 -8.14 4.06
C VAL A 101 7.61 -9.57 4.57
N GLU A 102 6.74 -10.07 5.44
CA GLU A 102 6.88 -11.44 5.97
C GLU A 102 6.78 -12.51 4.88
N GLU A 103 5.97 -12.27 3.86
CA GLU A 103 5.82 -13.20 2.74
C GLU A 103 6.95 -13.07 1.70
N GLY A 104 7.87 -12.13 1.90
CA GLY A 104 9.02 -11.96 1.00
C GLY A 104 8.73 -11.14 -0.25
N HIS A 105 7.59 -10.43 -0.31
CA HIS A 105 7.22 -9.59 -1.45
C HIS A 105 7.80 -8.18 -1.38
N GLY A 106 8.52 -7.86 -0.35
CA GLY A 106 9.19 -6.59 -0.16
C GLY A 106 10.14 -6.64 1.02
N VAL A 107 10.90 -5.58 1.20
CA VAL A 107 11.82 -5.44 2.34
C VAL A 107 11.36 -4.27 3.19
N GLU A 108 11.73 -4.30 4.48
CA GLU A 108 11.48 -3.17 5.35
C GLU A 108 12.20 -1.92 4.84
N TYR A 109 11.49 -0.79 4.88
CA TYR A 109 12.03 0.47 4.38
C TYR A 109 11.40 1.64 5.14
N HIS A 110 12.23 2.44 5.79
CA HIS A 110 11.77 3.59 6.57
C HIS A 110 12.41 4.91 6.09
N GLY A 111 12.66 5.00 4.79
CA GLY A 111 13.33 6.15 4.19
C GLY A 111 14.83 5.88 4.03
N GLY A 112 15.52 6.79 3.37
CA GLY A 112 16.94 6.65 3.06
C GLY A 112 17.17 6.19 1.62
N LYS A 113 18.36 5.68 1.36
CA LYS A 113 18.74 5.21 0.02
C LYS A 113 18.20 3.82 -0.27
N ARG A 114 17.72 3.67 -1.47
CA ARG A 114 17.26 2.38 -1.97
C ARG A 114 18.44 1.59 -2.52
#